data_3381e3c9045e2e3e55a082afb965a4cf
#
_entry.id   3381e3c9045e2e3e55a082afb965a4cf
#
_cell.length_a   1.000
_cell.length_b   1.000
_cell.length_c   1.000
_cell.angle_alpha   90.00
_cell.angle_beta   90.00
_cell.angle_gamma   90.00
#
_symmetry.space_group_name_H-M   'P 1'
#
loop_
_entity.id
_entity.type
_entity.pdbx_description
1 polymer ?
#
loop_
_entity_poly.entity_id
_entity_poly.type
_entity_poly.pdbx_seq_one_letter_code
_entity_poly.pdbx_strand_id
1 'polypeptide(L)'
;MTTHRLADGALRAPALFLLLVITAGNPTLAASVLMISVDGLKPEYVLEADAHGLKIPFLRGLLREGAYARGVTGVWPTVTYPSHTTLLTGLSPAEHGIYNNLEFDPKNTFGNAWFWYAQQIRVPTLWQAAHEAGLSTASIGWPVSVGATAVDFLIPEYWRVARLTDVDPSDAWLMAAVSHPEGLLQKMQERLGPYMRGNDPSPPGDEIKTRFALDILRTHKPRFMTVHLSSLDEEQHVHRPFSAEANQDLEVIDGQLAQLFAASRANDPDAIDLVVSDHGFAPITHRVNLLPAFSRADLIQSNGSWKAQPWGAGGMAAIMLNDPRDQHVSGQVRELLQTLKSDPHNGISEILERDALKQRGAFPGASFLVVMKLGYYVIGDATSALVSEVTGTPGSHGFSPEYPEMRAAFFIAGTGIARHRDLGVIDMRQVAPTVARLLNVHLPSATQAPLPIHQ
;
A
#
# COMPACT_ATOMS: atom_id res chain seq x y z
N MET A 1 65.42 -63.25 56.80
CA MET A 1 64.36 -63.42 55.81
C MET A 1 63.78 -62.03 55.60
N THR A 2 64.20 -61.36 54.57
CA THR A 2 64.00 -59.89 54.30
C THR A 2 63.07 -59.78 53.09
N THR A 3 61.92 -59.14 53.24
CA THR A 3 61.00 -58.88 52.15
C THR A 3 61.08 -57.41 51.75
N HIS A 4 61.51 -57.17 50.52
CA HIS A 4 61.52 -55.91 49.87
C HIS A 4 60.10 -55.46 49.41
N ARG A 5 59.68 -54.24 49.75
CA ARG A 5 58.52 -53.55 49.13
C ARG A 5 59.00 -52.62 48.03
N LEU A 6 58.48 -52.84 46.87
CA LEU A 6 58.57 -51.91 45.74
C LEU A 6 57.53 -50.79 45.91
N ALA A 7 57.96 -49.56 45.74
CA ALA A 7 57.11 -48.35 45.72
C ALA A 7 56.73 -47.98 44.30
N ASP A 8 55.44 -48.00 44.00
CA ASP A 8 54.85 -47.53 42.76
C ASP A 8 54.69 -46.01 42.81
N GLY A 9 55.46 -45.34 41.99
CA GLY A 9 55.35 -43.87 41.80
C GLY A 9 54.37 -43.56 40.65
N ALA A 10 53.15 -43.15 40.96
CA ALA A 10 52.20 -42.69 39.96
C ALA A 10 52.45 -41.21 39.60
N LEU A 11 52.91 -40.99 38.37
CA LEU A 11 52.96 -39.65 37.78
C LEU A 11 51.56 -39.11 37.50
N ARG A 12 51.15 -38.10 38.21
CA ARG A 12 49.90 -37.32 37.90
C ARG A 12 50.22 -36.27 36.86
N ALA A 13 49.65 -36.41 35.66
CA ALA A 13 49.64 -35.39 34.60
C ALA A 13 48.63 -34.26 34.97
N PRO A 14 48.95 -32.98 34.78
CA PRO A 14 48.00 -31.92 35.01
C PRO A 14 46.99 -31.86 33.86
N ALA A 15 45.73 -31.96 34.21
CA ALA A 15 44.60 -31.74 33.26
C ALA A 15 44.52 -30.23 32.99
N LEU A 16 44.87 -29.86 31.75
CA LEU A 16 44.69 -28.48 31.27
C LEU A 16 43.21 -28.30 30.95
N PHE A 17 42.46 -27.57 31.79
CA PHE A 17 41.07 -27.13 31.49
C PHE A 17 41.13 -25.99 30.52
N LEU A 18 40.83 -26.25 29.25
CA LEU A 18 40.63 -25.24 28.23
C LEU A 18 39.27 -24.56 28.48
N LEU A 19 39.28 -23.36 29.08
CA LEU A 19 38.06 -22.53 29.27
C LEU A 19 37.67 -22.02 27.90
N LEU A 20 36.69 -22.65 27.24
CA LEU A 20 36.07 -22.12 26.01
C LEU A 20 35.21 -20.90 26.42
N VAL A 21 35.75 -19.70 26.29
CA VAL A 21 34.96 -18.46 26.39
C VAL A 21 34.10 -18.36 25.14
N ILE A 22 32.89 -18.89 25.21
CA ILE A 22 31.84 -18.58 24.24
C ILE A 22 31.48 -17.10 24.46
N THR A 23 32.06 -16.22 23.69
CA THR A 23 31.53 -14.85 23.56
C THR A 23 30.17 -15.00 22.87
N ALA A 24 29.10 -15.05 23.70
CA ALA A 24 27.77 -14.79 23.22
C ALA A 24 27.80 -13.36 22.64
N GLY A 25 27.97 -13.25 21.33
CA GLY A 25 27.71 -11.98 20.64
C GLY A 25 26.31 -11.55 21.07
N ASN A 26 26.20 -10.37 21.68
CA ASN A 26 24.91 -9.77 21.90
C ASN A 26 24.17 -9.83 20.56
N PRO A 27 22.95 -10.39 20.50
CA PRO A 27 22.17 -10.30 19.29
C PRO A 27 22.04 -8.80 18.98
N THR A 28 22.69 -8.35 17.91
CA THR A 28 22.46 -7.01 17.38
C THR A 28 20.96 -6.92 17.13
N LEU A 29 20.29 -6.10 17.94
CA LEU A 29 18.86 -5.82 17.72
C LEU A 29 18.71 -5.38 16.25
N ALA A 30 17.80 -6.00 15.52
CA ALA A 30 17.48 -5.56 14.17
C ALA A 30 17.20 -4.04 14.17
N ALA A 31 17.59 -3.33 13.13
CA ALA A 31 17.31 -1.89 13.02
C ALA A 31 15.80 -1.62 13.12
N SER A 32 15.39 -0.48 13.64
CA SER A 32 14.00 -0.05 13.51
C SER A 32 13.71 0.33 12.06
N VAL A 33 12.48 0.09 11.61
CA VAL A 33 12.05 0.40 10.25
C VAL A 33 10.83 1.30 10.28
N LEU A 34 10.94 2.47 9.63
CA LEU A 34 9.83 3.37 9.37
C LEU A 34 9.51 3.32 7.87
N MET A 35 8.29 2.90 7.52
CA MET A 35 7.80 2.86 6.14
C MET A 35 6.67 3.89 5.98
N ILE A 36 6.93 4.93 5.17
CA ILE A 36 5.96 5.99 4.88
C ILE A 36 5.49 5.81 3.44
N SER A 37 4.19 5.64 3.24
CA SER A 37 3.57 5.70 1.93
C SER A 37 3.10 7.13 1.66
N VAL A 38 3.48 7.67 0.51
CA VAL A 38 2.91 8.89 -0.08
C VAL A 38 2.06 8.46 -1.25
N ASP A 39 0.75 8.54 -1.09
CA ASP A 39 -0.23 8.07 -2.07
C ASP A 39 -0.06 8.79 -3.41
N GLY A 40 -0.05 8.03 -4.50
CA GLY A 40 0.08 8.57 -5.84
C GLY A 40 1.44 9.20 -6.18
N LEU A 41 2.48 9.04 -5.35
CA LEU A 41 3.81 9.60 -5.63
C LEU A 41 4.47 8.87 -6.79
N LYS A 42 4.60 9.57 -7.92
CA LYS A 42 5.33 9.10 -9.09
C LYS A 42 6.84 9.32 -8.92
N PRO A 43 7.68 8.38 -9.40
CA PRO A 43 9.14 8.54 -9.31
C PRO A 43 9.65 9.81 -10.04
N GLU A 44 8.98 10.25 -11.12
CA GLU A 44 9.37 11.42 -11.91
C GLU A 44 9.32 12.72 -11.09
N TYR A 45 8.43 12.84 -10.08
CA TYR A 45 8.44 13.99 -9.17
C TYR A 45 9.81 14.24 -8.53
N VAL A 46 10.53 13.15 -8.22
CA VAL A 46 11.85 13.24 -7.56
C VAL A 46 12.99 13.18 -8.58
N LEU A 47 12.89 12.28 -9.56
CA LEU A 47 13.95 12.06 -10.56
C LEU A 47 14.05 13.24 -11.53
N GLU A 48 12.94 13.91 -11.82
CA GLU A 48 12.83 15.03 -12.76
C GLU A 48 12.42 16.34 -12.07
N ALA A 49 12.67 16.46 -10.75
CA ALA A 49 12.24 17.58 -9.93
C ALA A 49 12.60 18.95 -10.51
N ASP A 50 13.79 19.09 -11.09
CA ASP A 50 14.25 20.35 -11.72
C ASP A 50 13.40 20.72 -12.94
N ALA A 51 12.96 19.73 -13.73
CA ALA A 51 12.11 19.98 -14.90
C ALA A 51 10.72 20.49 -14.51
N HIS A 52 10.26 20.15 -13.30
CA HIS A 52 8.97 20.59 -12.75
C HIS A 52 9.09 21.78 -11.78
N GLY A 53 10.31 22.29 -11.53
CA GLY A 53 10.56 23.41 -10.63
C GLY A 53 10.28 23.11 -9.16
N LEU A 54 10.31 21.85 -8.76
CA LEU A 54 9.97 21.34 -7.42
C LEU A 54 11.08 21.63 -6.40
N LYS A 55 10.66 22.09 -5.22
CA LYS A 55 11.54 22.37 -4.07
C LYS A 55 11.36 21.27 -3.01
N ILE A 56 11.89 20.09 -3.30
CA ILE A 56 11.82 18.88 -2.46
C ILE A 56 13.22 18.42 -2.05
N PRO A 57 13.96 19.22 -1.25
CA PRO A 57 15.36 18.96 -0.94
C PRO A 57 15.58 17.65 -0.19
N PHE A 58 14.62 17.23 0.65
CA PHE A 58 14.71 15.99 1.41
C PHE A 58 14.62 14.76 0.50
N LEU A 59 13.57 14.62 -0.31
CA LEU A 59 13.40 13.51 -1.25
C LEU A 59 14.57 13.43 -2.25
N ARG A 60 15.03 14.57 -2.77
CA ARG A 60 16.23 14.63 -3.62
C ARG A 60 17.50 14.20 -2.88
N GLY A 61 17.56 14.48 -1.57
CA GLY A 61 18.64 13.99 -0.71
C GLY A 61 18.71 12.47 -0.67
N LEU A 62 17.57 11.78 -0.62
CA LEU A 62 17.52 10.32 -0.58
C LEU A 62 18.14 9.65 -1.82
N LEU A 63 18.14 10.30 -2.99
CA LEU A 63 18.84 9.80 -4.18
C LEU A 63 20.34 9.65 -3.98
N ARG A 64 20.93 10.47 -3.12
CA ARG A 64 22.38 10.45 -2.81
C ARG A 64 22.69 9.62 -1.58
N GLU A 65 21.80 9.64 -0.59
CA GLU A 65 22.02 9.06 0.74
C GLU A 65 21.64 7.59 0.84
N GLY A 66 20.84 7.09 -0.10
CA GLY A 66 20.29 5.75 -0.04
C GLY A 66 20.19 5.05 -1.39
N ALA A 67 19.29 4.06 -1.44
CA ALA A 67 18.90 3.37 -2.66
C ALA A 67 17.52 3.82 -3.13
N TYR A 68 17.29 3.80 -4.43
CA TYR A 68 16.02 4.23 -5.03
C TYR A 68 15.69 3.40 -6.28
N ALA A 69 14.41 3.32 -6.63
CA ALA A 69 13.95 2.73 -7.88
C ALA A 69 13.65 3.84 -8.90
N ARG A 70 13.92 3.56 -10.18
CA ARG A 70 13.42 4.41 -11.29
C ARG A 70 11.91 4.26 -11.50
N GLY A 71 11.32 3.26 -10.88
CA GLY A 71 9.90 3.02 -10.84
C GLY A 71 9.61 1.68 -10.20
N VAL A 72 8.44 1.59 -9.57
CA VAL A 72 7.89 0.36 -9.01
C VAL A 72 6.74 -0.08 -9.89
N THR A 73 6.84 -1.27 -10.48
CA THR A 73 5.71 -1.88 -11.17
C THR A 73 4.69 -2.34 -10.13
N GLY A 74 3.50 -1.77 -10.16
CA GLY A 74 2.40 -2.07 -9.26
C GLY A 74 1.72 -3.40 -9.55
N VAL A 75 0.60 -3.63 -8.86
CA VAL A 75 -0.25 -4.82 -9.01
C VAL A 75 -1.50 -4.51 -9.84
N TRP A 76 -2.31 -5.52 -10.12
CA TRP A 76 -3.56 -5.41 -10.86
C TRP A 76 -4.77 -5.48 -9.91
N PRO A 77 -5.54 -4.36 -9.76
CA PRO A 77 -5.38 -3.02 -10.32
C PRO A 77 -4.36 -2.16 -9.58
N THR A 78 -3.89 -1.06 -10.20
CA THR A 78 -3.04 -0.05 -9.57
C THR A 78 -3.90 0.93 -8.76
N VAL A 79 -4.49 0.45 -7.66
CA VAL A 79 -5.33 1.24 -6.75
C VAL A 79 -4.87 1.06 -5.31
N THR A 80 -5.20 1.99 -4.45
CA THR A 80 -4.66 2.20 -3.11
C THR A 80 -4.66 0.95 -2.22
N TYR A 81 -5.82 0.33 -1.97
CA TYR A 81 -5.96 -0.74 -0.98
C TYR A 81 -5.26 -2.05 -1.37
N PRO A 82 -5.39 -2.55 -2.63
CA PRO A 82 -4.60 -3.67 -3.13
C PRO A 82 -3.10 -3.41 -3.05
N SER A 83 -2.64 -2.23 -3.47
CA SER A 83 -1.22 -1.88 -3.48
C SER A 83 -0.62 -1.80 -2.07
N HIS A 84 -1.30 -1.11 -1.13
CA HIS A 84 -0.86 -1.04 0.26
C HIS A 84 -0.83 -2.41 0.94
N THR A 85 -1.78 -3.30 0.60
CA THR A 85 -1.76 -4.69 1.08
C THR A 85 -0.59 -5.48 0.48
N THR A 86 -0.27 -5.25 -0.80
CA THR A 86 0.93 -5.84 -1.42
C THR A 86 2.22 -5.36 -0.76
N LEU A 87 2.33 -4.07 -0.41
CA LEU A 87 3.48 -3.51 0.32
C LEU A 87 3.68 -4.16 1.70
N LEU A 88 2.62 -4.72 2.32
CA LEU A 88 2.68 -5.43 3.61
C LEU A 88 2.86 -6.93 3.48
N THR A 89 2.50 -7.54 2.36
CA THR A 89 2.45 -9.01 2.23
C THR A 89 3.42 -9.57 1.21
N GLY A 90 3.84 -8.77 0.23
CA GLY A 90 4.66 -9.20 -0.91
C GLY A 90 3.92 -10.08 -1.92
N LEU A 91 2.58 -10.07 -1.90
CA LEU A 91 1.73 -10.92 -2.72
C LEU A 91 0.83 -10.10 -3.65
N SER A 92 0.26 -10.79 -4.64
CA SER A 92 -0.72 -10.19 -5.55
C SER A 92 -2.10 -10.05 -4.89
N PRO A 93 -2.98 -9.17 -5.43
CA PRO A 93 -4.36 -9.01 -4.94
C PRO A 93 -5.14 -10.32 -4.85
N ALA A 94 -5.01 -11.21 -5.82
CA ALA A 94 -5.67 -12.52 -5.82
C ALA A 94 -5.21 -13.41 -4.66
N GLU A 95 -3.97 -13.27 -4.20
CA GLU A 95 -3.39 -14.07 -3.13
C GLU A 95 -3.74 -13.48 -1.75
N HIS A 96 -3.58 -12.15 -1.58
CA HIS A 96 -3.83 -11.52 -0.26
C HIS A 96 -5.31 -11.18 -0.01
N GLY A 97 -6.18 -11.19 -1.03
CA GLY A 97 -7.64 -11.08 -0.87
C GLY A 97 -8.20 -9.68 -0.97
N ILE A 98 -7.39 -8.64 -1.12
CA ILE A 98 -7.82 -7.24 -1.31
C ILE A 98 -7.58 -6.87 -2.77
N TYR A 99 -8.64 -6.77 -3.56
CA TYR A 99 -8.53 -6.63 -5.02
C TYR A 99 -9.20 -5.39 -5.59
N ASN A 100 -9.70 -4.50 -4.73
CA ASN A 100 -10.19 -3.17 -5.07
C ASN A 100 -10.17 -2.29 -3.80
N ASN A 101 -10.46 -1.01 -3.92
CA ASN A 101 -10.71 -0.14 -2.77
C ASN A 101 -12.08 -0.44 -2.16
N LEU A 102 -13.10 -0.55 -3.00
CA LEU A 102 -14.49 -0.83 -2.62
C LEU A 102 -14.80 -2.33 -2.70
N GLU A 103 -15.62 -2.82 -1.80
CA GLU A 103 -16.19 -4.16 -1.89
C GLU A 103 -17.16 -4.27 -3.08
N PHE A 104 -17.29 -5.47 -3.64
CA PHE A 104 -18.29 -5.72 -4.68
C PHE A 104 -19.70 -5.75 -4.07
N ASP A 105 -20.45 -4.68 -4.26
CA ASP A 105 -21.81 -4.53 -3.74
C ASP A 105 -22.80 -4.09 -4.85
N PRO A 106 -23.19 -5.02 -5.73
CA PRO A 106 -24.05 -4.69 -6.88
C PRO A 106 -25.45 -4.21 -6.52
N LYS A 107 -25.86 -4.39 -5.25
CA LYS A 107 -27.15 -3.93 -4.73
C LYS A 107 -27.06 -2.70 -3.87
N ASN A 108 -25.85 -2.18 -3.70
CA ASN A 108 -25.53 -1.09 -2.78
C ASN A 108 -26.07 -1.33 -1.35
N THR A 109 -25.96 -2.56 -0.88
CA THR A 109 -26.45 -2.99 0.45
C THR A 109 -25.62 -2.37 1.56
N PHE A 110 -24.33 -2.18 1.32
CA PHE A 110 -23.35 -1.68 2.27
C PHE A 110 -22.97 -0.23 2.03
N GLY A 111 -23.62 0.47 1.10
CA GLY A 111 -23.40 1.90 0.86
C GLY A 111 -21.98 2.23 0.37
N ASN A 112 -21.43 1.48 -0.60
CA ASN A 112 -20.06 1.60 -1.10
C ASN A 112 -18.98 1.34 -0.02
N ALA A 113 -19.12 0.26 0.73
CA ALA A 113 -18.15 -0.16 1.73
C ALA A 113 -16.76 -0.35 1.12
N TRP A 114 -15.74 0.15 1.84
CA TRP A 114 -14.35 -0.06 1.49
C TRP A 114 -13.81 -1.31 2.21
N PHE A 115 -12.70 -1.84 1.74
CA PHE A 115 -11.98 -2.91 2.42
C PHE A 115 -11.21 -2.37 3.66
N TRP A 116 -11.91 -1.93 4.71
CA TRP A 116 -11.27 -1.32 5.89
C TRP A 116 -10.58 -2.30 6.81
N TYR A 117 -11.08 -3.56 6.87
CA TYR A 117 -10.80 -4.46 7.97
C TYR A 117 -9.61 -5.38 7.70
N ALA A 118 -8.63 -5.40 8.62
CA ALA A 118 -7.44 -6.23 8.52
C ALA A 118 -7.72 -7.74 8.40
N GLN A 119 -8.84 -8.22 8.97
CA GLN A 119 -9.26 -9.61 8.82
C GLN A 119 -9.67 -10.01 7.39
N GLN A 120 -9.84 -9.05 6.49
CA GLN A 120 -10.09 -9.33 5.07
C GLN A 120 -8.80 -9.73 4.32
N ILE A 121 -7.63 -9.42 4.90
CA ILE A 121 -6.33 -9.89 4.39
C ILE A 121 -6.17 -11.38 4.78
N ARG A 122 -5.98 -12.23 3.78
CA ARG A 122 -6.02 -13.69 3.92
C ARG A 122 -4.66 -14.33 4.22
N VAL A 123 -3.61 -13.55 4.34
CA VAL A 123 -2.22 -13.97 4.45
C VAL A 123 -1.49 -13.15 5.52
N PRO A 124 -0.40 -13.67 6.12
CA PRO A 124 0.38 -12.90 7.08
C PRO A 124 0.92 -11.59 6.50
N THR A 125 0.89 -10.53 7.32
CA THR A 125 1.43 -9.21 7.01
C THR A 125 2.77 -8.98 7.72
N LEU A 126 3.50 -7.94 7.30
CA LEU A 126 4.70 -7.48 8.01
C LEU A 126 4.40 -7.12 9.48
N TRP A 127 3.21 -6.58 9.79
CA TRP A 127 2.82 -6.30 11.17
C TRP A 127 2.76 -7.58 12.01
N GLN A 128 2.13 -8.64 11.48
CA GLN A 128 2.05 -9.93 12.16
C GLN A 128 3.44 -10.55 12.33
N ALA A 129 4.26 -10.56 11.28
CA ALA A 129 5.62 -11.09 11.35
C ALA A 129 6.49 -10.34 12.38
N ALA A 130 6.38 -9.00 12.46
CA ALA A 130 7.09 -8.19 13.43
C ALA A 130 6.59 -8.46 14.86
N HIS A 131 5.28 -8.46 15.07
CA HIS A 131 4.66 -8.70 16.37
C HIS A 131 4.99 -10.11 16.90
N GLU A 132 4.90 -11.14 16.07
CA GLU A 132 5.26 -12.53 16.43
C GLU A 132 6.75 -12.69 16.80
N ALA A 133 7.61 -11.83 16.23
CA ALA A 133 9.02 -11.74 16.60
C ALA A 133 9.27 -10.89 17.86
N GLY A 134 8.22 -10.39 18.53
CA GLY A 134 8.31 -9.56 19.73
C GLY A 134 8.74 -8.11 19.45
N LEU A 135 8.65 -7.64 18.21
CA LEU A 135 8.93 -6.26 17.86
C LEU A 135 7.68 -5.40 18.07
N SER A 136 7.85 -4.24 18.71
CA SER A 136 6.76 -3.27 18.86
C SER A 136 6.39 -2.65 17.51
N THR A 137 5.09 -2.50 17.28
CA THR A 137 4.53 -2.08 15.99
C THR A 137 3.64 -0.85 16.12
N ALA A 138 3.61 -0.01 15.10
CA ALA A 138 2.70 1.12 15.02
C ALA A 138 2.19 1.34 13.60
N SER A 139 1.00 1.96 13.47
CA SER A 139 0.47 2.34 12.16
C SER A 139 -0.46 3.54 12.27
N ILE A 140 -0.31 4.50 11.35
CA ILE A 140 -1.23 5.64 11.21
C ILE A 140 -1.72 5.76 9.78
N GLY A 141 -3.05 5.78 9.61
CA GLY A 141 -3.74 6.01 8.35
C GLY A 141 -3.52 4.93 7.29
N TRP A 142 -2.90 3.80 7.62
CA TRP A 142 -2.65 2.75 6.63
C TRP A 142 -3.95 2.04 6.23
N PRO A 143 -4.20 1.87 4.90
CA PRO A 143 -5.38 1.14 4.40
C PRO A 143 -5.47 -0.30 4.94
N VAL A 144 -6.70 -0.81 5.02
CA VAL A 144 -7.00 -2.19 5.47
C VAL A 144 -6.43 -2.51 6.86
N SER A 145 -6.46 -1.53 7.78
CA SER A 145 -5.83 -1.68 9.10
C SER A 145 -6.81 -1.74 10.28
N VAL A 146 -8.09 -1.48 10.07
CA VAL A 146 -9.10 -1.57 11.16
C VAL A 146 -9.09 -2.97 11.77
N GLY A 147 -8.88 -3.03 13.11
CA GLY A 147 -8.83 -4.30 13.83
C GLY A 147 -7.53 -5.11 13.61
N ALA A 148 -6.45 -4.48 13.14
CA ALA A 148 -5.12 -5.12 13.03
C ALA A 148 -4.51 -5.35 14.42
N THR A 149 -4.80 -6.49 15.04
CA THR A 149 -4.39 -6.85 16.42
C THR A 149 -2.87 -7.00 16.60
N ALA A 150 -2.13 -7.14 15.51
CA ALA A 150 -0.67 -7.18 15.50
C ALA A 150 -0.02 -5.79 15.45
N VAL A 151 -0.81 -4.70 15.55
CA VAL A 151 -0.33 -3.33 15.63
C VAL A 151 -0.56 -2.80 17.03
N ASP A 152 0.51 -2.59 17.80
CA ASP A 152 0.42 -2.18 19.21
C ASP A 152 -0.12 -0.75 19.39
N PHE A 153 0.19 0.15 18.43
CA PHE A 153 -0.25 1.55 18.43
C PHE A 153 -0.87 1.89 17.07
N LEU A 154 -2.19 1.76 16.97
CA LEU A 154 -2.94 1.87 15.72
C LEU A 154 -3.88 3.06 15.72
N ILE A 155 -3.77 3.94 14.73
CA ILE A 155 -4.81 4.87 14.31
C ILE A 155 -5.10 4.53 12.84
N PRO A 156 -6.17 3.74 12.55
CA PRO A 156 -6.40 3.21 11.20
C PRO A 156 -6.95 4.26 10.24
N GLU A 157 -6.97 3.94 8.96
CA GLU A 157 -7.78 4.64 7.99
C GLU A 157 -9.22 4.11 8.09
N TYR A 158 -10.17 4.99 8.42
CA TYR A 158 -11.58 4.63 8.56
C TYR A 158 -12.50 5.85 8.49
N TRP A 159 -13.66 5.71 7.86
CA TRP A 159 -14.74 6.71 7.84
C TRP A 159 -16.10 6.05 7.58
N ARG A 160 -17.17 6.80 7.85
CA ARG A 160 -18.52 6.35 7.47
C ARG A 160 -18.74 6.54 5.97
N VAL A 161 -19.54 5.65 5.39
CA VAL A 161 -19.75 5.56 3.95
C VAL A 161 -20.97 6.34 3.47
N ALA A 162 -21.54 7.28 4.19
CA ALA A 162 -22.68 8.03 3.66
C ALA A 162 -22.25 8.94 2.49
N ARG A 163 -21.24 9.76 2.70
CA ARG A 163 -20.53 10.55 1.68
C ARG A 163 -19.17 10.96 2.25
N LEU A 164 -18.13 11.02 1.44
CA LEU A 164 -16.80 11.50 1.86
C LEU A 164 -16.84 12.94 2.42
N THR A 165 -17.83 13.74 2.01
CA THR A 165 -18.01 15.14 2.43
C THR A 165 -18.87 15.34 3.67
N ASP A 166 -19.60 14.32 4.14
CA ASP A 166 -20.50 14.42 5.27
C ASP A 166 -19.76 14.20 6.58
N VAL A 167 -19.14 15.25 7.10
CA VAL A 167 -18.49 15.22 8.42
C VAL A 167 -19.55 15.21 9.52
N ASP A 168 -19.72 14.07 10.17
CA ASP A 168 -20.59 13.94 11.36
C ASP A 168 -19.73 14.00 12.64
N PRO A 169 -20.18 14.70 13.69
CA PRO A 169 -19.48 14.71 14.99
C PRO A 169 -19.21 13.31 15.57
N SER A 170 -20.04 12.31 15.22
CA SER A 170 -19.85 10.92 15.65
C SER A 170 -18.62 10.25 15.00
N ASP A 171 -18.07 10.79 13.91
CA ASP A 171 -16.88 10.23 13.26
C ASP A 171 -15.64 10.28 14.17
N ALA A 172 -15.53 11.31 15.02
CA ALA A 172 -14.48 11.38 16.03
C ALA A 172 -14.58 10.23 17.06
N TRP A 173 -15.81 9.85 17.43
CA TRP A 173 -16.04 8.70 18.31
C TRP A 173 -15.69 7.38 17.62
N LEU A 174 -16.08 7.22 16.36
CA LEU A 174 -15.73 6.03 15.56
C LEU A 174 -14.22 5.86 15.44
N MET A 175 -13.49 6.93 15.13
CA MET A 175 -12.02 6.89 15.06
C MET A 175 -11.40 6.46 16.39
N ALA A 176 -11.92 6.96 17.52
CA ALA A 176 -11.47 6.55 18.84
C ALA A 176 -11.77 5.07 19.13
N ALA A 177 -12.93 4.57 18.68
CA ALA A 177 -13.37 3.19 18.91
C ALA A 177 -12.57 2.17 18.09
N VAL A 178 -12.06 2.54 16.90
CA VAL A 178 -11.26 1.66 16.04
C VAL A 178 -9.75 1.82 16.25
N SER A 179 -9.32 2.78 17.06
CA SER A 179 -7.91 2.98 17.42
C SER A 179 -7.48 2.06 18.57
N HIS A 180 -6.23 1.62 18.55
CA HIS A 180 -5.68 0.67 19.53
C HIS A 180 -4.32 1.15 20.08
N PRO A 181 -4.00 0.93 21.38
CA PRO A 181 -4.89 0.41 22.43
C PRO A 181 -6.04 1.38 22.77
N GLU A 182 -7.07 0.86 23.44
CA GLU A 182 -8.20 1.69 23.91
C GLU A 182 -7.70 2.94 24.65
N GLY A 183 -8.25 4.10 24.29
CA GLY A 183 -7.85 5.39 24.87
C GLY A 183 -6.58 6.01 24.27
N LEU A 184 -5.90 5.35 23.31
CA LEU A 184 -4.70 5.91 22.65
C LEU A 184 -5.02 7.27 22.02
N LEU A 185 -6.01 7.30 21.14
CA LEU A 185 -6.35 8.50 20.38
C LEU A 185 -6.81 9.64 21.29
N GLN A 186 -7.59 9.35 22.32
CA GLN A 186 -8.05 10.36 23.31
C GLN A 186 -6.86 11.01 24.02
N LYS A 187 -5.93 10.21 24.57
CA LYS A 187 -4.73 10.71 25.27
C LYS A 187 -3.83 11.53 24.34
N MET A 188 -3.74 11.15 23.06
CA MET A 188 -2.97 11.91 22.09
C MET A 188 -3.65 13.24 21.78
N GLN A 189 -4.98 13.26 21.61
CA GLN A 189 -5.74 14.49 21.37
C GLN A 189 -5.64 15.50 22.53
N GLU A 190 -5.52 15.04 23.78
CA GLU A 190 -5.29 15.92 24.93
C GLU A 190 -3.97 16.71 24.81
N ARG A 191 -2.96 16.13 24.18
CA ARG A 191 -1.62 16.76 24.00
C ARG A 191 -1.49 17.52 22.70
N LEU A 192 -2.10 17.01 21.62
CA LEU A 192 -1.84 17.43 20.25
C LEU A 192 -2.99 18.25 19.64
N GLY A 193 -4.14 18.30 20.33
CA GLY A 193 -5.37 18.80 19.75
C GLY A 193 -6.13 17.71 18.95
N PRO A 194 -7.26 18.06 18.35
CA PRO A 194 -8.15 17.08 17.71
C PRO A 194 -7.46 16.36 16.54
N TYR A 195 -7.75 15.05 16.42
CA TYR A 195 -7.51 14.29 15.21
C TYR A 195 -8.60 14.60 14.18
N MET A 196 -8.37 14.24 12.92
CA MET A 196 -9.39 14.40 11.88
C MET A 196 -10.64 13.57 12.18
N ARG A 197 -11.76 14.00 11.62
CA ARG A 197 -13.04 13.30 11.71
C ARG A 197 -13.24 12.45 10.46
N GLY A 198 -13.08 11.14 10.61
CA GLY A 198 -13.10 10.23 9.46
C GLY A 198 -11.83 10.33 8.60
N ASN A 199 -12.00 10.28 7.28
CA ASN A 199 -10.90 10.50 6.33
C ASN A 199 -10.80 11.98 5.95
N ASP A 200 -9.61 12.52 6.00
CA ASP A 200 -9.27 13.85 5.48
C ASP A 200 -8.01 13.70 4.59
N PRO A 201 -8.18 13.48 3.28
CA PRO A 201 -7.07 13.33 2.34
C PRO A 201 -6.43 14.66 1.93
N SER A 202 -6.82 15.78 2.56
CA SER A 202 -6.26 17.10 2.26
C SER A 202 -4.88 17.31 2.88
N PRO A 203 -4.11 18.33 2.44
CA PRO A 203 -2.83 18.70 3.04
C PRO A 203 -2.91 18.95 4.57
N PRO A 204 -3.94 19.63 5.13
CA PRO A 204 -4.16 19.69 6.58
C PRO A 204 -4.35 18.32 7.25
N GLY A 205 -4.99 17.35 6.59
CA GLY A 205 -5.15 15.99 7.09
C GLY A 205 -3.80 15.28 7.24
N ASP A 206 -2.92 15.40 6.27
CA ASP A 206 -1.58 14.83 6.33
C ASP A 206 -0.68 15.53 7.36
N GLU A 207 -0.87 16.83 7.60
CA GLU A 207 -0.21 17.53 8.71
C GLU A 207 -0.65 16.96 10.07
N ILE A 208 -1.93 16.66 10.24
CA ILE A 208 -2.45 16.02 11.45
C ILE A 208 -1.86 14.61 11.60
N LYS A 209 -1.90 13.76 10.56
CA LYS A 209 -1.30 12.41 10.57
C LYS A 209 0.18 12.48 10.95
N THR A 210 0.94 13.38 10.35
CA THR A 210 2.36 13.60 10.64
C THR A 210 2.61 13.96 12.11
N ARG A 211 1.83 14.88 12.66
CA ARG A 211 1.94 15.30 14.08
C ARG A 211 1.70 14.14 15.03
N PHE A 212 0.69 13.30 14.76
CA PHE A 212 0.39 12.13 15.56
C PHE A 212 1.44 11.03 15.38
N ALA A 213 1.96 10.83 14.17
CA ALA A 213 3.05 9.89 13.90
C ALA A 213 4.33 10.28 14.66
N LEU A 214 4.68 11.55 14.68
CA LEU A 214 5.80 12.09 15.47
C LEU A 214 5.64 11.85 16.97
N ASP A 215 4.43 11.96 17.50
CA ASP A 215 4.16 11.68 18.92
C ASP A 215 4.34 10.18 19.23
N ILE A 216 3.83 9.28 18.39
CA ILE A 216 4.03 7.82 18.54
C ILE A 216 5.52 7.47 18.45
N LEU A 217 6.24 8.00 17.47
CA LEU A 217 7.68 7.76 17.34
C LEU A 217 8.43 8.16 18.62
N ARG A 218 8.16 9.35 19.18
CA ARG A 218 8.84 9.89 20.35
C ARG A 218 8.47 9.17 21.64
N THR A 219 7.19 8.81 21.83
CA THR A 219 6.68 8.27 23.10
C THR A 219 6.75 6.75 23.17
N HIS A 220 6.51 6.06 22.06
CA HIS A 220 6.40 4.60 22.04
C HIS A 220 7.59 3.89 21.35
N LYS A 221 8.35 4.61 20.52
CA LYS A 221 9.56 4.12 19.84
C LYS A 221 9.37 2.74 19.18
N PRO A 222 8.37 2.58 18.28
CA PRO A 222 8.08 1.30 17.66
C PRO A 222 9.28 0.81 16.83
N ARG A 223 9.45 -0.51 16.79
CA ARG A 223 10.50 -1.15 15.97
C ARG A 223 10.10 -1.24 14.50
N PHE A 224 8.80 -1.33 14.22
CA PHE A 224 8.23 -1.23 12.90
C PHE A 224 7.05 -0.28 12.90
N MET A 225 7.10 0.75 12.07
CA MET A 225 6.01 1.71 11.93
C MET A 225 5.65 1.94 10.47
N THR A 226 4.35 2.02 10.19
CA THR A 226 3.80 2.41 8.89
C THR A 226 3.01 3.72 9.02
N VAL A 227 3.16 4.62 8.05
CA VAL A 227 2.44 5.89 7.95
C VAL A 227 1.94 6.06 6.53
N HIS A 228 0.69 6.52 6.35
CA HIS A 228 0.13 6.80 5.04
C HIS A 228 -0.26 8.29 4.95
N LEU A 229 0.34 8.99 4.00
CA LEU A 229 0.03 10.37 3.62
C LEU A 229 -0.71 10.34 2.29
N SER A 230 -1.87 10.97 2.21
CA SER A 230 -2.82 10.79 1.10
C SER A 230 -3.15 12.08 0.33
N SER A 231 -2.63 13.23 0.74
CA SER A 231 -3.02 14.50 0.15
C SER A 231 -2.56 14.68 -1.30
N LEU A 232 -1.39 14.13 -1.67
CA LEU A 232 -0.90 14.23 -3.03
C LEU A 232 -1.81 13.50 -4.04
N ASP A 233 -2.36 12.34 -3.66
CA ASP A 233 -3.35 11.62 -4.48
C ASP A 233 -4.59 12.46 -4.74
N GLU A 234 -5.20 13.03 -3.68
CA GLU A 234 -6.37 13.90 -3.77
C GLU A 234 -6.12 15.13 -4.64
N GLU A 235 -4.97 15.80 -4.47
CA GLU A 235 -4.59 16.95 -5.30
C GLU A 235 -4.44 16.55 -6.78
N GLN A 236 -3.90 15.37 -7.05
CA GLN A 236 -3.78 14.86 -8.42
C GLN A 236 -5.13 14.44 -9.01
N HIS A 237 -6.07 13.95 -8.19
CA HIS A 237 -7.43 13.67 -8.64
C HIS A 237 -8.15 14.93 -9.12
N VAL A 238 -7.96 16.05 -8.43
CA VAL A 238 -8.60 17.33 -8.77
C VAL A 238 -7.85 18.07 -9.88
N HIS A 239 -6.52 18.11 -9.80
CA HIS A 239 -5.67 19.02 -10.58
C HIS A 239 -4.70 18.33 -11.54
N ARG A 240 -4.70 16.98 -11.62
CA ARG A 240 -3.74 16.13 -12.37
C ARG A 240 -2.32 16.13 -11.80
N PRO A 241 -1.50 15.12 -12.14
CA PRO A 241 -0.08 15.12 -11.78
C PRO A 241 0.68 16.31 -12.38
N PHE A 242 1.67 16.79 -11.61
CA PHE A 242 2.53 17.93 -11.95
C PHE A 242 1.81 19.27 -12.09
N SER A 243 0.59 19.42 -11.59
CA SER A 243 -0.07 20.72 -11.44
C SER A 243 0.65 21.56 -10.37
N ALA A 244 0.35 22.87 -10.34
CA ALA A 244 0.93 23.74 -9.33
C ALA A 244 0.48 23.35 -7.91
N GLU A 245 -0.77 22.91 -7.76
CA GLU A 245 -1.37 22.46 -6.51
C GLU A 245 -0.72 21.16 -6.01
N ALA A 246 -0.60 20.13 -6.85
CA ALA A 246 0.07 18.87 -6.52
C ALA A 246 1.56 19.08 -6.20
N ASN A 247 2.23 19.99 -6.93
CA ASN A 247 3.62 20.34 -6.67
C ASN A 247 3.79 21.06 -5.32
N GLN A 248 2.90 21.99 -4.99
CA GLN A 248 2.92 22.70 -3.71
C GLN A 248 2.67 21.74 -2.54
N ASP A 249 1.74 20.81 -2.67
CA ASP A 249 1.46 19.81 -1.66
C ASP A 249 2.67 18.88 -1.44
N LEU A 250 3.30 18.41 -2.51
CA LEU A 250 4.51 17.59 -2.39
C LEU A 250 5.67 18.33 -1.71
N GLU A 251 5.80 19.65 -1.89
CA GLU A 251 6.79 20.47 -1.17
C GLU A 251 6.50 20.50 0.35
N VAL A 252 5.23 20.48 0.76
CA VAL A 252 4.83 20.36 2.17
C VAL A 252 5.14 18.94 2.69
N ILE A 253 4.77 17.90 1.94
CA ILE A 253 5.06 16.50 2.27
C ILE A 253 6.56 16.26 2.42
N ASP A 254 7.40 16.86 1.58
CA ASP A 254 8.89 16.76 1.69
C ASP A 254 9.38 17.20 3.08
N GLY A 255 8.82 18.29 3.62
CA GLY A 255 9.11 18.75 4.97
C GLY A 255 8.58 17.82 6.07
N GLN A 256 7.44 17.18 5.87
CA GLN A 256 6.87 16.19 6.80
C GLN A 256 7.73 14.92 6.83
N LEU A 257 8.16 14.42 5.68
CA LEU A 257 9.07 13.27 5.55
C LEU A 257 10.38 13.53 6.28
N ALA A 258 10.97 14.72 6.11
CA ALA A 258 12.20 15.12 6.80
C ALA A 258 12.04 15.07 8.33
N GLN A 259 10.90 15.53 8.87
CA GLN A 259 10.62 15.47 10.31
C GLN A 259 10.46 14.04 10.82
N LEU A 260 9.74 13.19 10.09
CA LEU A 260 9.51 11.78 10.45
C LEU A 260 10.81 10.98 10.46
N PHE A 261 11.67 11.12 9.43
CA PHE A 261 12.98 10.48 9.38
C PHE A 261 13.90 10.98 10.49
N ALA A 262 13.90 12.29 10.78
CA ALA A 262 14.68 12.83 11.89
C ALA A 262 14.24 12.27 13.25
N ALA A 263 12.93 12.10 13.47
CA ALA A 263 12.39 11.52 14.69
C ALA A 263 12.71 10.01 14.80
N SER A 264 12.63 9.27 13.71
CA SER A 264 13.01 7.86 13.63
C SER A 264 14.48 7.68 14.04
N ARG A 265 15.40 8.40 13.41
CA ARG A 265 16.84 8.35 13.68
C ARG A 265 17.25 8.88 15.06
N ALA A 266 16.47 9.80 15.63
CA ALA A 266 16.70 10.25 17.02
C ALA A 266 16.36 9.16 18.03
N ASN A 267 15.43 8.24 17.71
CA ASN A 267 15.08 7.10 18.56
C ASN A 267 16.05 5.93 18.39
N ASP A 268 16.46 5.66 17.18
CA ASP A 268 17.37 4.58 16.79
C ASP A 268 18.35 5.11 15.74
N PRO A 269 19.63 5.37 16.09
CA PRO A 269 20.63 5.82 15.11
C PRO A 269 20.86 4.84 13.95
N ASP A 270 20.52 3.57 14.14
CA ASP A 270 20.62 2.54 13.12
C ASP A 270 19.34 2.35 12.32
N ALA A 271 18.32 3.21 12.52
CA ALA A 271 17.04 3.15 11.82
C ALA A 271 17.20 3.14 10.31
N ILE A 272 16.32 2.40 9.66
CA ILE A 272 16.18 2.35 8.22
C ILE A 272 14.78 2.86 7.86
N ASP A 273 14.76 3.91 7.07
CA ASP A 273 13.55 4.62 6.73
C ASP A 273 13.26 4.50 5.23
N LEU A 274 11.99 4.25 4.88
CA LEU A 274 11.52 4.09 3.51
C LEU A 274 10.44 5.12 3.18
N VAL A 275 10.51 5.67 1.97
CA VAL A 275 9.37 6.30 1.30
C VAL A 275 8.95 5.40 0.16
N VAL A 276 7.71 4.98 0.18
CA VAL A 276 7.08 4.16 -0.86
C VAL A 276 5.85 4.88 -1.41
N SER A 277 5.35 4.41 -2.54
CA SER A 277 4.03 4.77 -3.05
C SER A 277 3.33 3.50 -3.53
N ASP A 278 2.05 3.59 -3.69
CA ASP A 278 1.16 2.51 -4.05
C ASP A 278 0.88 2.46 -5.55
N HIS A 279 0.82 3.60 -6.24
CA HIS A 279 0.64 3.70 -7.68
C HIS A 279 1.17 5.05 -8.23
N GLY A 280 1.17 5.14 -9.55
CA GLY A 280 1.36 6.39 -10.26
C GLY A 280 0.02 7.02 -10.66
N PHE A 281 0.08 8.04 -11.54
CA PHE A 281 -1.07 8.85 -11.92
C PHE A 281 -1.01 9.25 -13.39
N ALA A 282 -2.19 9.39 -14.03
CA ALA A 282 -2.32 9.92 -15.38
C ALA A 282 -3.49 10.92 -15.49
N PRO A 283 -3.40 11.93 -16.36
CA PRO A 283 -4.55 12.78 -16.67
C PRO A 283 -5.71 11.96 -17.25
N ILE A 284 -6.96 12.33 -16.94
CA ILE A 284 -8.14 11.73 -17.54
C ILE A 284 -8.88 12.74 -18.41
N THR A 285 -9.42 12.26 -19.52
CA THR A 285 -10.15 13.05 -20.52
C THR A 285 -11.57 12.56 -20.74
N HIS A 286 -11.84 11.29 -20.41
CA HIS A 286 -13.13 10.65 -20.61
C HIS A 286 -13.54 9.82 -19.39
N ARG A 287 -14.84 9.82 -19.12
CA ARG A 287 -15.50 8.86 -18.22
C ARG A 287 -16.19 7.79 -19.04
N VAL A 288 -16.06 6.53 -18.62
CA VAL A 288 -16.68 5.38 -19.28
C VAL A 288 -17.63 4.69 -18.31
N ASN A 289 -18.89 4.59 -18.68
CA ASN A 289 -19.92 3.94 -17.89
C ASN A 289 -20.45 2.69 -18.64
N LEU A 290 -20.05 1.52 -18.19
CA LEU A 290 -20.45 0.26 -18.82
C LEU A 290 -21.89 -0.16 -18.46
N LEU A 291 -22.49 0.35 -17.38
CA LEU A 291 -23.82 -0.05 -16.90
C LEU A 291 -24.93 0.08 -17.96
N PRO A 292 -25.04 1.19 -18.74
CA PRO A 292 -26.06 1.30 -19.77
C PRO A 292 -25.95 0.26 -20.89
N ALA A 293 -24.72 -0.16 -21.23
CA ALA A 293 -24.51 -1.19 -22.24
C ALA A 293 -24.94 -2.57 -21.71
N PHE A 294 -24.61 -2.88 -20.46
CA PHE A 294 -25.05 -4.11 -19.79
C PHE A 294 -26.57 -4.17 -19.59
N SER A 295 -27.20 -3.04 -19.27
CA SER A 295 -28.67 -2.95 -19.17
C SER A 295 -29.34 -3.18 -20.54
N ARG A 296 -28.86 -2.57 -21.61
CA ARG A 296 -29.38 -2.79 -22.96
C ARG A 296 -29.21 -4.23 -23.46
N ALA A 297 -28.20 -4.92 -22.99
CA ALA A 297 -27.93 -6.33 -23.29
C ALA A 297 -28.70 -7.32 -22.38
N ASP A 298 -29.64 -6.84 -21.55
CA ASP A 298 -30.42 -7.65 -20.61
C ASP A 298 -29.57 -8.42 -19.59
N LEU A 299 -28.37 -7.87 -19.28
CA LEU A 299 -27.47 -8.41 -18.25
C LEU A 299 -27.73 -7.79 -16.88
N ILE A 300 -28.34 -6.59 -16.83
CA ILE A 300 -28.79 -5.91 -15.64
C ILE A 300 -30.24 -5.48 -15.85
N GLN A 301 -31.15 -5.88 -14.93
CA GLN A 301 -32.57 -5.63 -15.02
C GLN A 301 -32.97 -4.38 -14.23
N SER A 302 -34.07 -3.75 -14.62
CA SER A 302 -34.64 -2.57 -13.92
C SER A 302 -35.07 -2.86 -12.48
N ASN A 303 -35.35 -4.12 -12.14
CA ASN A 303 -35.69 -4.55 -10.77
C ASN A 303 -34.46 -4.79 -9.88
N GLY A 304 -33.25 -4.49 -10.38
CA GLY A 304 -32.00 -4.70 -9.66
C GLY A 304 -31.44 -6.13 -9.71
N SER A 305 -32.11 -7.07 -10.39
CA SER A 305 -31.49 -8.37 -10.65
C SER A 305 -30.45 -8.25 -11.79
N TRP A 306 -29.44 -9.10 -11.74
CA TRP A 306 -28.33 -9.04 -12.70
C TRP A 306 -27.81 -10.44 -13.03
N LYS A 307 -27.36 -10.62 -14.26
CA LYS A 307 -26.65 -11.79 -14.75
C LYS A 307 -25.14 -11.54 -14.80
N ALA A 308 -24.75 -10.33 -15.19
CA ALA A 308 -23.37 -9.85 -15.18
C ALA A 308 -23.33 -8.37 -14.83
N GLN A 309 -22.33 -7.95 -14.03
CA GLN A 309 -22.17 -6.58 -13.57
C GLN A 309 -20.74 -6.09 -13.64
N PRO A 310 -20.47 -4.89 -14.18
CA PRO A 310 -19.20 -4.21 -14.10
C PRO A 310 -18.91 -3.73 -12.66
N TRP A 311 -17.66 -3.85 -12.25
CA TRP A 311 -17.12 -3.35 -10.99
C TRP A 311 -15.86 -2.55 -11.28
N GLY A 312 -15.97 -1.23 -11.24
CA GLY A 312 -14.91 -0.29 -11.58
C GLY A 312 -13.76 -0.27 -10.60
N ALA A 313 -12.55 -0.05 -11.10
CA ALA A 313 -11.32 0.14 -10.36
C ALA A 313 -10.41 1.13 -11.12
N GLY A 314 -10.82 2.40 -11.18
CA GLY A 314 -10.06 3.42 -11.91
C GLY A 314 -10.07 3.19 -13.43
N GLY A 315 -8.90 3.01 -14.03
CA GLY A 315 -8.74 2.70 -15.47
C GLY A 315 -9.09 1.26 -15.85
N MET A 316 -9.78 0.50 -14.98
CA MET A 316 -10.20 -0.89 -15.25
C MET A 316 -11.61 -1.15 -14.75
N ALA A 317 -12.25 -2.19 -15.27
CA ALA A 317 -13.49 -2.74 -14.73
C ALA A 317 -13.47 -4.26 -14.74
N ALA A 318 -13.62 -4.87 -13.58
CA ALA A 318 -13.88 -6.30 -13.47
C ALA A 318 -15.34 -6.60 -13.84
N ILE A 319 -15.57 -7.67 -14.58
CA ILE A 319 -16.93 -8.11 -14.94
C ILE A 319 -17.24 -9.36 -14.14
N MET A 320 -18.18 -9.20 -13.22
CA MET A 320 -18.66 -10.26 -12.34
C MET A 320 -19.89 -10.91 -12.93
N LEU A 321 -19.91 -12.25 -13.03
CA LEU A 321 -21.10 -13.01 -13.38
C LEU A 321 -21.77 -13.51 -12.11
N ASN A 322 -23.11 -13.46 -12.07
CA ASN A 322 -23.89 -13.97 -10.94
C ASN A 322 -23.70 -15.50 -10.75
N ASP A 323 -23.70 -16.27 -11.85
CA ASP A 323 -23.16 -17.63 -11.87
C ASP A 323 -21.92 -17.67 -12.78
N PRO A 324 -20.70 -17.79 -12.20
CA PRO A 324 -19.46 -17.85 -12.98
C PRO A 324 -19.36 -19.05 -13.92
N ARG A 325 -20.26 -20.04 -13.83
CA ARG A 325 -20.29 -21.24 -14.68
C ARG A 325 -21.25 -21.12 -15.84
N ASP A 326 -22.10 -20.08 -15.89
CA ASP A 326 -23.05 -19.85 -16.96
C ASP A 326 -22.33 -19.46 -18.26
N GLN A 327 -22.14 -20.46 -19.13
CA GLN A 327 -21.45 -20.29 -20.40
C GLN A 327 -22.26 -19.44 -21.40
N HIS A 328 -23.61 -19.43 -21.30
CA HIS A 328 -24.44 -18.60 -22.15
C HIS A 328 -24.26 -17.12 -21.79
N VAL A 329 -24.38 -16.76 -20.53
CA VAL A 329 -24.13 -15.39 -20.07
C VAL A 329 -22.69 -14.98 -20.34
N SER A 330 -21.72 -15.88 -20.14
CA SER A 330 -20.31 -15.60 -20.45
C SER A 330 -20.12 -15.29 -21.95
N GLY A 331 -20.80 -16.02 -22.84
CA GLY A 331 -20.81 -15.75 -24.28
C GLY A 331 -21.40 -14.39 -24.62
N GLN A 332 -22.56 -14.05 -24.03
CA GLN A 332 -23.22 -12.75 -24.25
C GLN A 332 -22.31 -11.58 -23.79
N VAL A 333 -21.68 -11.71 -22.63
CA VAL A 333 -20.75 -10.71 -22.11
C VAL A 333 -19.55 -10.55 -23.04
N ARG A 334 -18.97 -11.65 -23.51
CA ARG A 334 -17.83 -11.62 -24.45
C ARG A 334 -18.18 -10.87 -25.74
N GLU A 335 -19.32 -11.18 -26.34
CA GLU A 335 -19.79 -10.51 -27.58
C GLU A 335 -20.03 -9.01 -27.32
N LEU A 336 -20.67 -8.65 -26.20
CA LEU A 336 -20.90 -7.27 -25.84
C LEU A 336 -19.56 -6.52 -25.68
N LEU A 337 -18.62 -7.08 -24.93
CA LEU A 337 -17.33 -6.44 -24.69
C LEU A 337 -16.50 -6.30 -25.98
N GLN A 338 -16.52 -7.29 -26.87
CA GLN A 338 -15.85 -7.20 -28.17
C GLN A 338 -16.50 -6.12 -29.05
N THR A 339 -17.84 -6.03 -29.06
CA THR A 339 -18.54 -4.95 -29.74
C THR A 339 -18.15 -3.58 -29.22
N LEU A 340 -18.12 -3.41 -27.90
CA LEU A 340 -17.68 -2.15 -27.28
C LEU A 340 -16.23 -1.83 -27.62
N LYS A 341 -15.34 -2.81 -27.60
CA LYS A 341 -13.93 -2.64 -27.95
C LYS A 341 -13.72 -2.28 -29.43
N SER A 342 -14.58 -2.72 -30.32
CA SER A 342 -14.47 -2.43 -31.76
C SER A 342 -14.64 -0.94 -32.08
N ASP A 343 -15.30 -0.18 -31.21
CA ASP A 343 -15.40 1.27 -31.33
C ASP A 343 -14.22 1.94 -30.53
N PRO A 344 -13.28 2.58 -31.23
CA PRO A 344 -12.14 3.24 -30.59
C PRO A 344 -12.51 4.36 -29.62
N HIS A 345 -13.70 4.97 -29.76
CA HIS A 345 -14.21 6.01 -28.87
C HIS A 345 -14.53 5.51 -27.48
N ASN A 346 -14.75 4.21 -27.30
CA ASN A 346 -14.99 3.62 -25.99
C ASN A 346 -13.72 3.47 -25.14
N GLY A 347 -12.54 3.70 -25.72
CA GLY A 347 -11.27 3.73 -24.98
C GLY A 347 -10.82 2.38 -24.39
N ILE A 348 -11.41 1.26 -24.80
CA ILE A 348 -11.02 -0.07 -24.34
C ILE A 348 -9.71 -0.48 -25.04
N SER A 349 -8.66 -0.73 -24.27
CA SER A 349 -7.37 -1.23 -24.78
C SER A 349 -7.35 -2.74 -24.88
N GLU A 350 -7.78 -3.43 -23.83
CA GLU A 350 -7.72 -4.88 -23.73
C GLU A 350 -8.94 -5.45 -23.00
N ILE A 351 -9.28 -6.70 -23.30
CA ILE A 351 -10.24 -7.50 -22.54
C ILE A 351 -9.50 -8.78 -22.14
N LEU A 352 -9.32 -8.96 -20.84
CA LEU A 352 -8.68 -10.14 -20.26
C LEU A 352 -9.75 -11.11 -19.78
N GLU A 353 -9.55 -12.40 -20.06
CA GLU A 353 -10.40 -13.49 -19.56
C GLU A 353 -9.74 -14.18 -18.37
N ARG A 354 -10.48 -15.07 -17.72
CA ARG A 354 -10.15 -15.70 -16.43
C ARG A 354 -8.71 -16.21 -16.30
N ASP A 355 -8.16 -16.88 -17.33
CA ASP A 355 -6.81 -17.42 -17.27
C ASP A 355 -5.75 -16.31 -17.23
N ALA A 356 -5.95 -15.26 -18.03
CA ALA A 356 -5.09 -14.09 -18.03
C ALA A 356 -5.17 -13.31 -16.70
N LEU A 357 -6.37 -13.21 -16.09
CA LEU A 357 -6.56 -12.61 -14.77
C LEU A 357 -5.79 -13.37 -13.70
N LYS A 358 -5.89 -14.71 -13.71
CA LYS A 358 -5.17 -15.58 -12.79
C LYS A 358 -3.66 -15.40 -12.91
N GLN A 359 -3.12 -15.34 -14.13
CA GLN A 359 -1.68 -15.13 -14.36
C GLN A 359 -1.20 -13.76 -13.84
N ARG A 360 -2.06 -12.73 -13.89
CA ARG A 360 -1.76 -11.38 -13.38
C ARG A 360 -2.04 -11.21 -11.88
N GLY A 361 -2.60 -12.22 -11.22
CA GLY A 361 -2.99 -12.13 -9.81
C GLY A 361 -4.09 -11.08 -9.56
N ALA A 362 -4.98 -10.89 -10.53
CA ALA A 362 -6.03 -9.87 -10.52
C ALA A 362 -7.40 -10.48 -10.21
N PHE A 363 -8.30 -9.73 -9.60
CA PHE A 363 -9.74 -9.94 -9.42
C PHE A 363 -10.20 -11.41 -9.39
N PRO A 364 -9.92 -12.18 -8.33
CA PRO A 364 -10.40 -13.55 -8.22
C PRO A 364 -11.94 -13.56 -8.23
N GLY A 365 -12.53 -14.39 -9.09
CA GLY A 365 -13.99 -14.45 -9.27
C GLY A 365 -14.53 -13.60 -10.42
N ALA A 366 -13.78 -12.67 -10.97
CA ALA A 366 -14.18 -12.00 -12.22
C ALA A 366 -14.06 -12.95 -13.41
N SER A 367 -14.97 -12.82 -14.36
CA SER A 367 -14.92 -13.58 -15.62
C SER A 367 -14.17 -12.84 -16.71
N PHE A 368 -14.20 -11.50 -16.68
CA PHE A 368 -13.45 -10.64 -17.60
C PHE A 368 -12.91 -9.43 -16.84
N LEU A 369 -11.86 -8.82 -17.38
CA LEU A 369 -11.37 -7.50 -17.00
C LEU A 369 -11.29 -6.63 -18.24
N VAL A 370 -11.99 -5.51 -18.22
CA VAL A 370 -11.89 -4.46 -19.22
C VAL A 370 -10.77 -3.53 -18.80
N VAL A 371 -9.75 -3.39 -19.64
CA VAL A 371 -8.60 -2.50 -19.41
C VAL A 371 -8.75 -1.30 -20.34
N MET A 372 -8.69 -0.11 -19.74
CA MET A 372 -8.85 1.14 -20.49
C MET A 372 -7.52 1.67 -21.00
N LYS A 373 -7.58 2.44 -22.09
CA LYS A 373 -6.47 3.31 -22.50
C LYS A 373 -6.28 4.41 -21.46
N LEU A 374 -5.06 4.92 -21.33
CA LEU A 374 -4.82 6.12 -20.52
C LEU A 374 -5.78 7.25 -20.94
N GLY A 375 -6.26 7.99 -19.95
CA GLY A 375 -7.24 9.05 -20.14
C GLY A 375 -8.70 8.61 -20.04
N TYR A 376 -9.01 7.31 -20.03
CA TYR A 376 -10.37 6.79 -19.91
C TYR A 376 -10.60 6.15 -18.53
N TYR A 377 -11.44 6.78 -17.72
CA TYR A 377 -11.72 6.37 -16.34
C TYR A 377 -13.11 5.74 -16.23
N VAL A 378 -13.21 4.58 -15.58
CA VAL A 378 -14.49 3.86 -15.41
C VAL A 378 -15.29 4.44 -14.25
N ILE A 379 -16.55 4.74 -14.51
CA ILE A 379 -17.53 5.17 -13.50
C ILE A 379 -18.70 4.18 -13.46
N GLY A 380 -19.48 4.26 -12.38
CA GLY A 380 -20.67 3.43 -12.20
C GLY A 380 -21.85 4.28 -11.74
N ASP A 381 -22.51 4.98 -12.66
CA ASP A 381 -23.76 5.69 -12.36
C ASP A 381 -24.90 5.26 -13.33
N ALA A 382 -26.14 5.39 -12.87
CA ALA A 382 -27.31 4.91 -13.63
C ALA A 382 -27.71 5.83 -14.80
N THR A 383 -27.17 7.02 -14.92
CA THR A 383 -27.71 8.11 -15.76
C THR A 383 -26.77 8.60 -16.85
N SER A 384 -25.46 8.37 -16.72
CA SER A 384 -24.48 8.85 -17.69
C SER A 384 -24.48 8.06 -18.99
N ALA A 385 -24.04 8.72 -20.06
CA ALA A 385 -23.76 8.06 -21.34
C ALA A 385 -22.64 7.01 -21.19
N LEU A 386 -22.51 6.10 -22.17
CA LEU A 386 -21.41 5.11 -22.20
C LEU A 386 -20.04 5.78 -22.12
N VAL A 387 -19.85 6.86 -22.87
CA VAL A 387 -18.63 7.70 -22.82
C VAL A 387 -19.04 9.15 -22.71
N SER A 388 -18.37 9.90 -21.85
CA SER A 388 -18.53 11.34 -21.73
C SER A 388 -17.17 12.01 -21.53
N GLU A 389 -17.00 13.21 -22.08
CA GLU A 389 -15.82 14.02 -21.87
C GLU A 389 -15.77 14.54 -20.42
N VAL A 390 -14.57 14.71 -19.91
CA VAL A 390 -14.34 15.31 -18.59
C VAL A 390 -14.06 16.80 -18.76
N THR A 391 -14.71 17.61 -17.94
CA THR A 391 -14.40 19.03 -17.83
C THR A 391 -13.32 19.27 -16.78
N GLY A 392 -12.43 20.23 -17.00
CA GLY A 392 -11.30 20.50 -16.12
C GLY A 392 -10.07 19.67 -16.46
N THR A 393 -9.20 19.47 -15.50
CA THR A 393 -7.92 18.77 -15.66
C THR A 393 -7.69 17.70 -14.57
N PRO A 394 -8.65 16.83 -14.30
CA PRO A 394 -8.46 15.82 -13.27
C PRO A 394 -7.47 14.72 -13.71
N GLY A 395 -6.90 14.04 -12.72
CA GLY A 395 -6.12 12.84 -12.92
C GLY A 395 -6.78 11.62 -12.31
N SER A 396 -6.23 10.45 -12.59
CA SER A 396 -6.61 9.20 -11.93
C SER A 396 -5.55 8.12 -12.11
N HIS A 397 -5.78 7.01 -11.45
CA HIS A 397 -4.98 5.79 -11.43
C HIS A 397 -5.86 4.54 -11.72
N GLY A 398 -5.39 3.33 -11.37
CA GLY A 398 -6.13 2.09 -11.64
C GLY A 398 -5.99 1.60 -13.08
N PHE A 399 -5.07 2.15 -13.86
CA PHE A 399 -4.74 1.66 -15.20
C PHE A 399 -3.79 0.46 -15.13
N SER A 400 -3.48 -0.14 -16.28
CA SER A 400 -2.52 -1.24 -16.34
C SER A 400 -1.17 -0.85 -15.71
N PRO A 401 -0.60 -1.68 -14.81
CA PRO A 401 0.74 -1.43 -14.26
C PRO A 401 1.85 -1.52 -15.33
N GLU A 402 1.52 -1.94 -16.55
CA GLU A 402 2.43 -1.92 -17.69
C GLU A 402 2.65 -0.49 -18.24
N TYR A 403 1.73 0.45 -17.97
CA TYR A 403 1.93 1.86 -18.31
C TYR A 403 2.97 2.49 -17.39
N PRO A 404 4.01 3.14 -17.94
CA PRO A 404 5.01 3.84 -17.13
C PRO A 404 4.40 4.88 -16.18
N GLU A 405 3.28 5.52 -16.58
CA GLU A 405 2.56 6.50 -15.79
C GLU A 405 2.00 5.95 -14.48
N MET A 406 1.80 4.62 -14.40
CA MET A 406 1.33 3.93 -13.19
C MET A 406 2.46 3.46 -12.27
N ARG A 407 3.70 3.74 -12.59
CA ARG A 407 4.82 3.42 -11.70
C ARG A 407 4.76 4.21 -10.41
N ALA A 408 4.92 3.51 -9.31
CA ALA A 408 5.03 4.06 -7.98
C ALA A 408 6.49 4.38 -7.62
N ALA A 409 6.71 5.14 -6.55
CA ALA A 409 8.03 5.52 -6.05
C ALA A 409 8.56 4.53 -4.99
N PHE A 410 9.90 4.44 -4.87
CA PHE A 410 10.59 3.73 -3.80
C PHE A 410 11.93 4.40 -3.50
N PHE A 411 12.11 4.83 -2.25
CA PHE A 411 13.36 5.37 -1.72
C PHE A 411 13.62 4.75 -0.35
N ILE A 412 14.87 4.40 -0.06
CA ILE A 412 15.27 3.82 1.23
C ILE A 412 16.62 4.36 1.64
N ALA A 413 16.75 4.75 2.91
CA ALA A 413 18.01 5.22 3.47
C ALA A 413 18.15 4.80 4.95
N GLY A 414 19.38 4.63 5.43
CA GLY A 414 19.68 4.24 6.81
C GLY A 414 20.96 3.44 6.90
N THR A 415 21.23 2.90 8.09
CA THR A 415 22.45 2.14 8.36
C THR A 415 22.51 0.88 7.49
N GLY A 416 23.65 0.66 6.82
CA GLY A 416 23.88 -0.51 5.95
C GLY A 416 23.24 -0.42 4.56
N ILE A 417 22.49 0.63 4.25
CA ILE A 417 21.93 0.85 2.92
C ILE A 417 22.98 1.45 1.99
N ALA A 418 23.08 0.90 0.78
CA ALA A 418 24.00 1.40 -0.23
C ALA A 418 23.62 2.82 -0.66
N ARG A 419 24.59 3.71 -0.67
CA ARG A 419 24.40 5.10 -1.09
C ARG A 419 24.36 5.21 -2.61
N HIS A 420 23.57 6.15 -3.12
CA HIS A 420 23.44 6.44 -4.55
C HIS A 420 23.15 5.19 -5.40
N ARG A 421 22.38 4.24 -4.83
CA ARG A 421 22.09 2.94 -5.47
C ARG A 421 20.84 3.02 -6.30
N ASP A 422 20.98 3.01 -7.61
CA ASP A 422 19.89 2.86 -8.56
C ASP A 422 19.53 1.37 -8.71
N LEU A 423 18.29 1.02 -8.38
CA LEU A 423 17.74 -0.34 -8.45
C LEU A 423 17.06 -0.63 -9.80
N GLY A 424 16.96 0.38 -10.70
CA GLY A 424 16.20 0.26 -11.93
C GLY A 424 14.68 0.23 -11.66
N VAL A 425 13.95 -0.52 -12.46
CA VAL A 425 12.53 -0.77 -12.25
C VAL A 425 12.38 -2.05 -11.43
N ILE A 426 11.64 -1.97 -10.31
CA ILE A 426 11.42 -3.08 -9.39
C ILE A 426 9.96 -3.51 -9.38
N ASP A 427 9.68 -4.70 -8.84
CA ASP A 427 8.33 -5.19 -8.59
C ASP A 427 7.89 -4.81 -7.17
N MET A 428 6.67 -4.29 -7.00
CA MET A 428 6.11 -3.90 -5.70
C MET A 428 6.16 -5.05 -4.68
N ARG A 429 5.97 -6.29 -5.13
CA ARG A 429 6.00 -7.48 -4.27
C ARG A 429 7.36 -7.75 -3.64
N GLN A 430 8.44 -7.10 -4.10
CA GLN A 430 9.78 -7.21 -3.50
C GLN A 430 9.94 -6.33 -2.25
N VAL A 431 9.03 -5.37 -2.00
CA VAL A 431 9.15 -4.44 -0.86
C VAL A 431 8.96 -5.18 0.46
N ALA A 432 7.88 -5.95 0.63
CA ALA A 432 7.64 -6.67 1.89
C ALA A 432 8.76 -7.63 2.29
N PRO A 433 9.29 -8.52 1.42
CA PRO A 433 10.41 -9.38 1.79
C PRO A 433 11.70 -8.59 2.08
N THR A 434 11.86 -7.41 1.48
CA THR A 434 12.98 -6.51 1.80
C THR A 434 12.85 -5.97 3.23
N VAL A 435 11.67 -5.46 3.60
CA VAL A 435 11.40 -4.96 4.96
C VAL A 435 11.49 -6.10 6.00
N ALA A 436 10.96 -7.29 5.69
CA ALA A 436 11.07 -8.45 6.56
C ALA A 436 12.54 -8.82 6.86
N ARG A 437 13.41 -8.77 5.84
CA ARG A 437 14.85 -9.00 6.01
C ARG A 437 15.50 -7.92 6.89
N LEU A 438 15.14 -6.64 6.74
CA LEU A 438 15.65 -5.53 7.55
C LEU A 438 15.26 -5.68 9.02
N LEU A 439 14.03 -6.09 9.28
CA LEU A 439 13.51 -6.37 10.62
C LEU A 439 14.01 -7.70 11.20
N ASN A 440 14.72 -8.52 10.40
CA ASN A 440 15.12 -9.89 10.73
C ASN A 440 13.92 -10.75 11.16
N VAL A 441 12.80 -10.64 10.45
CA VAL A 441 11.58 -11.43 10.70
C VAL A 441 11.28 -12.36 9.53
N HIS A 442 10.56 -13.44 9.80
CA HIS A 442 10.12 -14.39 8.77
C HIS A 442 8.74 -13.99 8.22
N LEU A 443 8.65 -13.76 6.92
CA LEU A 443 7.40 -13.52 6.20
C LEU A 443 7.17 -14.65 5.19
N PRO A 444 6.54 -15.76 5.60
CA PRO A 444 6.53 -17.00 4.82
C PRO A 444 5.72 -16.91 3.52
N SER A 445 4.80 -15.97 3.45
CA SER A 445 3.97 -15.73 2.26
C SER A 445 4.71 -15.03 1.13
N ALA A 446 5.71 -14.19 1.42
CA ALA A 446 6.43 -13.42 0.41
C ALA A 446 7.37 -14.31 -0.42
N THR A 447 7.06 -14.47 -1.69
CA THR A 447 7.78 -15.37 -2.61
C THR A 447 8.86 -14.69 -3.46
N GLN A 448 8.82 -13.36 -3.55
CA GLN A 448 9.80 -12.57 -4.31
C GLN A 448 11.11 -12.43 -3.53
N ALA A 449 12.23 -12.37 -4.26
CA ALA A 449 13.52 -12.09 -3.64
C ALA A 449 13.57 -10.64 -3.11
N PRO A 450 14.15 -10.40 -1.92
CA PRO A 450 14.38 -9.05 -1.41
C PRO A 450 15.27 -8.23 -2.35
N LEU A 451 15.07 -6.93 -2.35
CA LEU A 451 15.85 -5.98 -3.14
C LEU A 451 17.35 -5.98 -2.72
N PRO A 452 18.28 -5.80 -3.67
CA PRO A 452 19.72 -5.74 -3.41
C PRO A 452 20.15 -4.34 -2.92
N ILE A 453 19.70 -3.95 -1.73
CA ILE A 453 19.86 -2.61 -1.15
C ILE A 453 21.13 -2.40 -0.32
N HIS A 454 21.89 -3.46 -0.04
CA HIS A 454 23.15 -3.38 0.72
C HIS A 454 24.36 -3.13 -0.17
N GLN A 455 25.44 -2.62 0.43
CA GLN A 455 26.76 -2.45 -0.23
C GLN A 455 27.38 -3.76 -0.66
#